data_93235a372af8d682dd9be7bda333cb21
#
_entry.id   93235a372af8d682dd9be7bda333cb21
#
_cell.length_a   1.000
_cell.length_b   1.000
_cell.length_c   1.000
_cell.angle_alpha   90.00
_cell.angle_beta   90.00
_cell.angle_gamma   90.00
#
_symmetry.space_group_name_H-M   'P 1'
#
loop_
_entity.id
_entity.type
_entity.pdbx_description
1 polymer ?
#
loop_
_entity_poly.entity_id
_entity_poly.type
_entity_poly.pdbx_seq_one_letter_code
_entity_poly.pdbx_strand_id
1 'polypeptide(L)'
;MKMEHRAAMNKFDQTRVSINDIKYDLIKIIEPYDGILDQKPTSESKIRNLFSAYLKDLQIEDKIQDYTILSTIRDTAITYDVAVKMAADRSAKKLKIHVGVFQAPWVNKAV
;
A
#
# COMPACT_ATOMS: atom_id res chain seq x y z
N MET A 1 21.69 -28.50 -6.88
CA MET A 1 22.47 -27.52 -7.60
C MET A 1 21.61 -26.45 -8.19
N LYS A 2 20.70 -26.84 -9.06
CA LYS A 2 19.81 -25.85 -9.68
C LYS A 2 18.95 -25.14 -8.65
N MET A 3 18.51 -25.85 -7.63
CA MET A 3 17.72 -25.24 -6.56
C MET A 3 18.53 -24.22 -5.78
N GLU A 4 19.76 -24.54 -5.46
CA GLU A 4 20.61 -23.61 -4.73
C GLU A 4 20.97 -22.40 -5.56
N HIS A 5 21.27 -22.62 -6.83
CA HIS A 5 21.55 -21.52 -7.73
C HIS A 5 20.35 -20.58 -7.87
N ARG A 6 19.18 -21.19 -8.02
CA ARG A 6 17.97 -20.42 -8.13
C ARG A 6 17.66 -19.67 -6.85
N ALA A 7 17.89 -20.29 -5.72
CA ALA A 7 17.69 -19.65 -4.43
C ALA A 7 18.61 -18.46 -4.24
N ALA A 8 19.85 -18.58 -4.70
CA ALA A 8 20.80 -17.47 -4.60
C ALA A 8 20.35 -16.29 -5.45
N MET A 9 19.84 -16.55 -6.66
CA MET A 9 19.33 -15.48 -7.51
C MET A 9 18.09 -14.84 -6.93
N ASN A 10 17.20 -15.67 -6.40
CA ASN A 10 16.00 -15.14 -5.76
C ASN A 10 16.34 -14.28 -4.55
N LYS A 11 17.33 -14.69 -3.80
CA LYS A 11 17.78 -13.91 -2.64
C LYS A 11 18.33 -12.56 -3.08
N PHE A 12 19.07 -12.55 -4.17
CA PHE A 12 19.58 -11.31 -4.73
C PHE A 12 18.43 -10.40 -5.17
N ASP A 13 17.46 -10.97 -5.87
CA ASP A 13 16.31 -10.21 -6.32
C ASP A 13 15.48 -9.71 -5.16
N GLN A 14 15.37 -10.49 -4.10
CA GLN A 14 14.60 -10.12 -2.91
C GLN A 14 15.22 -8.97 -2.13
N THR A 15 16.48 -8.67 -2.34
CA THR A 15 17.09 -7.50 -1.71
C THR A 15 16.62 -6.21 -2.37
N ARG A 16 16.04 -6.32 -3.55
CA ARG A 16 15.51 -5.17 -4.27
C ARG A 16 14.00 -5.30 -4.38
N VAL A 17 13.33 -4.22 -4.06
CA VAL A 17 11.89 -4.13 -4.27
C VAL A 17 11.66 -2.90 -5.13
N SER A 18 10.79 -3.02 -6.13
CA SER A 18 10.43 -1.90 -6.97
C SER A 18 9.22 -1.18 -6.40
N ILE A 19 9.04 0.07 -6.80
CA ILE A 19 7.85 0.81 -6.39
C ILE A 19 6.57 0.15 -6.92
N ASN A 20 6.65 -0.50 -8.07
CA ASN A 20 5.50 -1.21 -8.63
C ASN A 20 5.14 -2.42 -7.78
N ASP A 21 6.13 -3.12 -7.21
CA ASP A 21 5.88 -4.23 -6.30
C ASP A 21 5.16 -3.74 -5.05
N ILE A 22 5.60 -2.61 -4.51
CA ILE A 22 4.98 -2.01 -3.34
C ILE A 22 3.54 -1.62 -3.65
N LYS A 23 3.32 -0.99 -4.79
CA LYS A 23 1.97 -0.59 -5.21
C LYS A 23 1.06 -1.81 -5.32
N TYR A 24 1.55 -2.87 -5.94
CA TYR A 24 0.79 -4.10 -6.10
C TYR A 24 0.39 -4.68 -4.74
N ASP A 25 1.34 -4.73 -3.81
CA ASP A 25 1.09 -5.28 -2.49
C ASP A 25 0.09 -4.42 -1.70
N LEU A 26 0.20 -3.11 -1.80
CA LEU A 26 -0.75 -2.21 -1.14
C LEU A 26 -2.15 -2.39 -1.70
N ILE A 27 -2.27 -2.56 -3.01
CA ILE A 27 -3.57 -2.81 -3.64
C ILE A 27 -4.13 -4.14 -3.17
N LYS A 28 -3.30 -5.16 -3.04
CA LYS A 28 -3.74 -6.46 -2.50
C LYS A 28 -4.27 -6.34 -1.07
N ILE A 29 -3.63 -5.51 -0.27
CA ILE A 29 -4.06 -5.30 1.11
C ILE A 29 -5.48 -4.73 1.16
N ILE A 30 -5.82 -3.81 0.27
CA ILE A 30 -7.13 -3.15 0.30
C ILE A 30 -8.23 -3.91 -0.44
N GLU A 31 -7.90 -4.91 -1.25
CA GLU A 31 -8.90 -5.65 -2.02
C GLU A 31 -10.11 -6.10 -1.19
N PRO A 32 -9.93 -6.71 0.00
CA PRO A 32 -11.07 -7.16 0.78
C PRO A 32 -11.96 -6.03 1.30
N TYR A 33 -11.47 -4.81 1.30
CA TYR A 33 -12.17 -3.66 1.89
C TYR A 33 -12.74 -2.71 0.86
N ASP A 34 -12.34 -2.86 -0.40
CA ASP A 34 -12.73 -1.92 -1.45
C ASP A 34 -14.25 -1.96 -1.68
N GLY A 35 -14.89 -0.80 -1.58
CA GLY A 35 -16.33 -0.68 -1.75
C GLY A 35 -17.15 -1.07 -0.52
N ILE A 36 -16.52 -1.50 0.57
CA ILE A 36 -17.21 -1.98 1.76
C ILE A 36 -17.12 -1.00 2.92
N LEU A 37 -16.00 -0.27 3.01
CA LEU A 37 -15.75 0.63 4.13
C LEU A 37 -16.67 1.85 4.11
N ASP A 38 -16.98 2.35 5.30
CA ASP A 38 -17.68 3.64 5.41
C ASP A 38 -16.65 4.77 5.45
N GLN A 39 -17.16 6.02 5.44
CA GLN A 39 -16.33 7.23 5.39
C GLN A 39 -15.94 7.70 6.77
N LYS A 40 -15.58 6.81 7.66
CA LYS A 40 -15.26 7.17 9.04
C LYS A 40 -13.77 7.14 9.31
N PRO A 41 -13.30 7.96 10.25
CA PRO A 41 -11.88 7.93 10.63
C PRO A 41 -11.39 6.55 11.06
N THR A 42 -12.26 5.72 11.65
CA THR A 42 -11.90 4.37 12.05
C THR A 42 -11.57 3.49 10.85
N SER A 43 -12.31 3.64 9.76
CA SER A 43 -12.03 2.91 8.52
C SER A 43 -10.70 3.36 7.92
N GLU A 44 -10.47 4.66 7.89
CA GLU A 44 -9.22 5.22 7.40
C GLU A 44 -8.04 4.70 8.21
N SER A 45 -8.15 4.72 9.53
CA SER A 45 -7.08 4.26 10.42
C SER A 45 -6.79 2.78 10.25
N LYS A 46 -7.83 1.98 10.02
CA LYS A 46 -7.65 0.54 9.82
C LYS A 46 -6.76 0.27 8.61
N ILE A 47 -7.03 0.91 7.49
CA ILE A 47 -6.25 0.72 6.27
C ILE A 47 -4.84 1.30 6.46
N ARG A 48 -4.74 2.49 7.07
CA ARG A 48 -3.44 3.09 7.33
C ARG A 48 -2.56 2.18 8.16
N ASN A 49 -3.13 1.54 9.17
CA ASN A 49 -2.38 0.64 10.03
C ASN A 49 -1.89 -0.58 9.27
N LEU A 50 -2.71 -1.11 8.36
CA LEU A 50 -2.29 -2.23 7.51
C LEU A 50 -1.15 -1.83 6.59
N PHE A 51 -1.25 -0.66 5.97
CA PHE A 51 -0.17 -0.14 5.12
C PHE A 51 1.11 0.08 5.93
N SER A 52 0.97 0.67 7.11
CA SER A 52 2.11 0.96 7.96
C SER A 52 2.82 -0.32 8.40
N ALA A 53 2.08 -1.35 8.75
CA ALA A 53 2.67 -2.63 9.15
C ALA A 53 3.46 -3.25 7.99
N TYR A 54 2.90 -3.21 6.79
CA TYR A 54 3.58 -3.74 5.61
C TYR A 54 4.86 -2.96 5.30
N LEU A 55 4.77 -1.62 5.29
CA LEU A 55 5.93 -0.79 4.97
C LEU A 55 7.00 -0.87 6.05
N LYS A 56 6.60 -1.00 7.32
CA LYS A 56 7.55 -1.16 8.41
C LYS A 56 8.33 -2.46 8.25
N ASP A 57 7.68 -3.53 7.82
CA ASP A 57 8.37 -4.79 7.56
C ASP A 57 9.42 -4.62 6.46
N LEU A 58 9.09 -3.89 5.40
CA LEU A 58 10.07 -3.60 4.35
C LEU A 58 11.24 -2.78 4.88
N GLN A 59 10.96 -1.87 5.80
CA GLN A 59 12.00 -1.05 6.42
C GLN A 59 12.93 -1.91 7.28
N ILE A 60 12.35 -2.81 8.06
CA ILE A 60 13.12 -3.75 8.90
C ILE A 60 14.00 -4.64 8.04
N GLU A 61 13.52 -5.02 6.85
CA GLU A 61 14.25 -5.86 5.91
C GLU A 61 15.24 -5.07 5.05
N ASP A 62 15.38 -3.78 5.30
CA ASP A 62 16.27 -2.88 4.55
C ASP A 62 15.93 -2.77 3.06
N LYS A 63 14.68 -2.99 2.70
CA LYS A 63 14.22 -2.82 1.33
C LYS A 63 13.81 -1.38 1.06
N ILE A 64 13.37 -0.67 2.09
CA ILE A 64 13.12 0.77 2.04
C ILE A 64 13.81 1.42 3.23
N GLN A 65 14.12 2.71 3.11
CA GLN A 65 14.75 3.45 4.20
C GLN A 65 13.70 4.13 5.08
N ASP A 66 12.66 4.67 4.46
CA ASP A 66 11.65 5.42 5.19
C ASP A 66 10.36 5.45 4.40
N TYR A 67 9.28 5.83 5.06
CA TYR A 67 7.99 5.98 4.42
C TYR A 67 7.12 6.98 5.17
N THR A 68 6.15 7.56 4.46
CA THR A 68 5.09 8.37 5.07
C THR A 68 3.77 8.00 4.42
N ILE A 69 2.69 8.11 5.19
CA ILE A 69 1.34 7.82 4.72
C ILE A 69 0.46 9.01 5.10
N LEU A 70 -0.11 9.66 4.11
CA LEU A 70 -1.10 10.72 4.31
C LEU A 70 -2.41 10.23 3.70
N SER A 71 -3.52 10.61 4.31
CA SER A 71 -4.81 10.16 3.82
C SER A 71 -5.80 11.31 3.75
N THR A 72 -6.77 11.15 2.86
CA THR A 72 -7.88 12.10 2.69
C THR A 72 -9.15 11.29 2.53
N ILE A 73 -10.14 11.58 3.37
CA ILE A 73 -11.46 10.94 3.27
C ILE A 73 -12.30 11.77 2.32
N ARG A 74 -12.77 11.13 1.25
CA ARG A 74 -13.60 11.79 0.24
C ARG A 74 -14.95 11.09 0.14
N ASP A 75 -15.85 11.67 -0.65
CA ASP A 75 -17.23 11.15 -0.75
C ASP A 75 -17.29 9.73 -1.29
N THR A 76 -16.42 9.39 -2.23
CA THR A 76 -16.46 8.08 -2.90
C THR A 76 -15.30 7.17 -2.55
N ALA A 77 -14.28 7.70 -1.91
CA ALA A 77 -13.08 6.91 -1.63
C ALA A 77 -12.26 7.55 -0.52
N ILE A 78 -11.47 6.73 0.14
CA ILE A 78 -10.40 7.19 1.00
C ILE A 78 -9.12 7.10 0.17
N THR A 79 -8.41 8.20 0.07
CA THR A 79 -7.19 8.28 -0.75
C THR A 79 -5.98 8.30 0.14
N TYR A 80 -5.00 7.46 -0.17
CA TYR A 80 -3.74 7.37 0.56
C TYR A 80 -2.61 7.82 -0.34
N ASP A 81 -1.87 8.83 0.12
CA ASP A 81 -0.64 9.27 -0.52
C ASP A 81 0.52 8.66 0.25
N VAL A 82 1.20 7.72 -0.37
CA VAL A 82 2.29 6.97 0.25
C VAL A 82 3.59 7.41 -0.39
N ALA A 83 4.50 7.92 0.42
CA ALA A 83 5.84 8.25 -0.04
C ALA A 83 6.82 7.25 0.55
N VAL A 84 7.70 6.72 -0.28
CA VAL A 84 8.64 5.69 0.11
C VAL A 84 10.03 6.09 -0.35
N LYS A 85 10.99 6.03 0.55
CA LYS A 85 12.40 6.20 0.19
C LYS A 85 13.01 4.83 0.00
N MET A 86 13.41 4.54 -1.23
CA MET A 86 13.95 3.23 -1.59
C MET A 86 15.35 3.06 -1.01
N ALA A 87 15.65 1.85 -0.54
CA ALA A 87 16.97 1.58 0.03
C ALA A 87 18.05 1.42 -1.04
N ALA A 88 17.68 0.80 -2.16
CA ALA A 88 18.67 0.45 -3.18
C ALA A 88 19.32 1.67 -3.83
N ASP A 89 18.52 2.67 -4.20
CA ASP A 89 19.02 3.85 -4.92
C ASP A 89 18.71 5.16 -4.19
N ARG A 90 18.15 5.07 -3.00
CA ARG A 90 17.78 6.20 -2.16
C ARG A 90 16.81 7.18 -2.82
N SER A 91 16.15 6.75 -3.88
CA SER A 91 15.15 7.59 -4.53
C SER A 91 13.88 7.65 -3.70
N ALA A 92 13.20 8.80 -3.77
CA ALA A 92 11.89 8.97 -3.16
C ALA A 92 10.82 8.72 -4.22
N LYS A 93 9.91 7.82 -3.92
CA LYS A 93 8.82 7.46 -4.83
C LYS A 93 7.49 7.76 -4.15
N LYS A 94 6.50 8.13 -4.93
CA LYS A 94 5.17 8.45 -4.42
C LYS A 94 4.14 7.56 -5.10
N LEU A 95 3.17 7.12 -4.30
CA LEU A 95 2.05 6.31 -4.77
C LEU A 95 0.76 6.94 -4.28
N LYS A 96 -0.28 6.82 -5.08
CA LYS A 96 -1.62 7.22 -4.67
C LYS A 96 -2.51 6.01 -4.76
N ILE A 97 -3.11 5.62 -3.63
CA ILE A 97 -3.96 4.44 -3.53
C ILE A 97 -5.35 4.89 -3.11
N HIS A 98 -6.36 4.45 -3.84
CA HIS A 98 -7.75 4.76 -3.54
C HIS A 98 -8.47 3.51 -3.05
N VAL A 99 -9.20 3.65 -1.94
CA VAL A 99 -10.06 2.59 -1.42
C VAL A 99 -11.48 3.10 -1.54
N GLY A 100 -12.29 2.46 -2.38
CA GLY A 100 -13.67 2.84 -2.56
C GLY A 100 -14.46 2.65 -1.29
N VAL A 101 -15.33 3.61 -0.94
CA VAL A 101 -16.22 3.46 0.20
C VAL A 101 -17.57 2.97 -0.29
N PHE A 102 -18.35 2.37 0.62
CA PHE A 102 -19.66 1.85 0.29
C PHE A 102 -20.57 3.00 -0.14
N GLN A 103 -21.25 2.80 -1.26
CA GLN A 103 -22.22 3.76 -1.79
C GLN A 103 -23.59 3.13 -1.75
N ALA A 104 -24.44 3.64 -0.87
CA ALA A 104 -25.83 3.18 -0.84
C ALA A 104 -26.54 3.61 -2.12
N PRO A 105 -27.30 2.71 -2.78
CA PRO A 105 -27.92 3.03 -4.05
C PRO A 105 -28.83 4.26 -4.01
N TRP A 106 -29.54 4.47 -2.89
CA TRP A 106 -30.44 5.60 -2.78
C TRP A 106 -29.72 6.93 -2.64
N VAL A 107 -28.47 6.92 -2.16
CA VAL A 107 -27.68 8.16 -2.06
C VAL A 107 -27.35 8.68 -3.45
N ASN A 108 -26.98 7.78 -4.36
CA ASN A 108 -26.67 8.17 -5.73
C ASN A 108 -27.88 8.70 -6.47
N LYS A 109 -29.06 8.18 -6.14
CA LYS A 109 -30.31 8.62 -6.77
C LYS A 109 -30.80 9.96 -6.25
N ALA A 110 -30.38 10.34 -5.08
CA ALA A 110 -30.79 11.60 -4.47
C ALA A 110 -30.18 12.81 -5.17
N VAL A 111 -29.19 12.59 -5.98
CA VAL A 111 -28.55 13.63 -6.77
C VAL A 111 -29.25 13.78 -8.12
#